data_f79c629f76c2a59223dc7d264c978f61
#
_entry.id   f79c629f76c2a59223dc7d264c978f61
#
_cell.length_a   1.000
_cell.length_b   1.000
_cell.length_c   1.000
_cell.angle_alpha   90.00
_cell.angle_beta   90.00
_cell.angle_gamma   90.00
#
_symmetry.space_group_name_H-M   'P 1'
#
loop_
_entity.id
_entity.type
_entity.pdbx_description
1 polymer ?
#
loop_
_entity_poly.entity_id
_entity_poly.type
_entity_poly.pdbx_seq_one_letter_code
_entity_poly.pdbx_strand_id
1 'polypeptide(L)'
;MNKVKKILTTLMAATLTVSTGLTSMPMFAHNVKAESKAETISSDTNDMSQYKKINGISSQTVLGADFSHYQLQKNAWKKVWKNYKGIEVSNVFEYVRSQGINTISVKVAVNPTKDKEGNESYLSLENAKKTLKEAKKAGLKTNVTLLYSDDITYAGGQKLPDGWDTDSAEEKALEYTKNVIKELKAADAVPTMITIGNEVNYNFLTLSNWDGYCAMAEISKIVKDAGIKAAFSFAAPGKASDIQYIIEQLGYACKKYEGAGYDYIGVNIYPDTHNENYVKTLKNTVEEKAAGKQMIISSVKCPWKDSEGKASITTQTKSIYDYLQATINEKNAGGLIYDDADFVGAWDSFFDENGQAMSSLAIFAYAQGNQVDVSTYKDPWEYGGDTGLKNLTASVKKLNNMSQSSIRGMDISSYTALKKAGVKYYDFDGKETSLLKVLHDNGVNYIRIRIWNDPTNEKGETYGGGANDVAAGLEIAKEAAQYDMKLLLDFHYSDFWADPALQKIPKAWEKDKNDTEKMKQNVYDFTKDTIKKFQEVGADIGMVQVGNEITNGMLDIMPDYSKGETYKDTWGNAKN
;
A
#
# COMPACT_ATOMS: atom_id res chain seq x y z
N MET A 1 -5.00 -22.14 -21.45
CA MET A 1 -4.61 -22.40 -20.04
C MET A 1 -3.19 -21.97 -19.64
N ASN A 2 -2.33 -21.53 -20.56
CA ASN A 2 -0.92 -21.19 -20.23
C ASN A 2 -0.57 -19.70 -20.17
N LYS A 3 -1.51 -18.77 -20.34
CA LYS A 3 -1.23 -17.32 -20.24
C LYS A 3 -1.64 -16.72 -18.89
N VAL A 4 -2.61 -17.28 -18.19
CA VAL A 4 -3.10 -16.76 -16.90
C VAL A 4 -2.17 -17.15 -15.75
N LYS A 5 -1.51 -18.32 -15.81
CA LYS A 5 -0.52 -18.72 -14.79
C LYS A 5 0.76 -17.87 -14.80
N LYS A 6 1.09 -17.21 -15.91
CA LYS A 6 2.29 -16.35 -15.98
C LYS A 6 2.08 -14.95 -15.38
N ILE A 7 0.84 -14.48 -15.30
CA ILE A 7 0.52 -13.14 -14.78
C ILE A 7 0.42 -13.17 -13.24
N LEU A 8 -0.12 -14.22 -12.64
CA LEU A 8 -0.16 -14.34 -11.17
C LEU A 8 1.20 -14.61 -10.53
N THR A 9 2.13 -15.28 -11.23
CA THR A 9 3.49 -15.52 -10.69
C THR A 9 4.37 -14.27 -10.75
N THR A 10 4.04 -13.30 -11.58
CA THR A 10 4.82 -12.05 -11.73
C THR A 10 4.37 -10.97 -10.74
N LEU A 11 3.13 -11.00 -10.25
CA LEU A 11 2.64 -10.05 -9.23
C LEU A 11 3.03 -10.43 -7.79
N MET A 12 3.29 -11.70 -7.49
CA MET A 12 3.80 -12.09 -6.16
C MET A 12 5.31 -11.93 -5.99
N ALA A 13 6.07 -11.70 -7.08
CA ALA A 13 7.52 -11.51 -7.03
C ALA A 13 7.96 -10.05 -6.89
N ALA A 14 7.04 -9.08 -6.98
CA ALA A 14 7.37 -7.66 -6.96
C ALA A 14 7.37 -7.02 -5.55
N THR A 15 7.01 -7.75 -4.50
CA THR A 15 6.93 -7.20 -3.14
C THR A 15 7.99 -7.72 -2.17
N LEU A 16 9.00 -8.47 -2.63
CA LEU A 16 9.99 -9.06 -1.70
C LEU A 16 11.43 -9.06 -2.24
N THR A 17 11.89 -7.95 -2.85
CA THR A 17 13.32 -7.77 -3.09
C THR A 17 13.70 -6.28 -3.05
N VAL A 18 13.76 -5.74 -1.86
CA VAL A 18 14.62 -4.59 -1.56
C VAL A 18 15.75 -5.12 -0.66
N SER A 19 16.65 -5.85 -1.26
CA SER A 19 18.08 -5.94 -0.95
C SER A 19 18.70 -7.01 -1.85
N THR A 20 19.65 -6.58 -2.67
CA THR A 20 20.57 -7.29 -3.55
C THR A 20 20.13 -7.41 -5.03
N GLY A 21 20.83 -6.67 -5.89
CA GLY A 21 20.97 -6.96 -7.30
C GLY A 21 20.28 -6.00 -8.27
N LEU A 22 20.85 -4.81 -8.45
CA LEU A 22 20.63 -3.98 -9.64
C LEU A 22 21.27 -4.67 -10.85
N THR A 23 20.49 -5.48 -11.58
CA THR A 23 20.79 -5.78 -12.96
C THR A 23 20.15 -4.72 -13.86
N SER A 24 20.96 -4.10 -14.69
CA SER A 24 20.61 -3.07 -15.67
C SER A 24 19.34 -3.38 -16.45
N MET A 25 18.29 -2.59 -16.28
CA MET A 25 17.18 -2.51 -17.25
C MET A 25 17.46 -1.36 -18.23
N PRO A 26 17.25 -1.55 -19.53
CA PRO A 26 17.36 -0.47 -20.49
C PRO A 26 16.21 0.52 -20.31
N MET A 27 16.54 1.78 -20.02
CA MET A 27 15.58 2.88 -20.06
C MET A 27 15.21 3.15 -21.51
N PHE A 28 13.95 2.94 -21.86
CA PHE A 28 13.39 3.50 -23.09
C PHE A 28 13.19 5.01 -22.89
N ALA A 29 14.06 5.79 -23.51
CA ALA A 29 13.85 7.23 -23.66
C ALA A 29 12.72 7.44 -24.67
N HIS A 30 11.54 7.83 -24.20
CA HIS A 30 10.53 8.42 -25.08
C HIS A 30 10.81 9.93 -25.18
N ASN A 31 11.13 10.37 -26.40
CA ASN A 31 11.17 11.78 -26.75
C ASN A 31 9.77 12.38 -26.66
N VAL A 32 9.46 13.04 -25.56
CA VAL A 32 8.28 13.90 -25.46
C VAL A 32 8.72 15.31 -25.84
N LYS A 33 8.30 15.77 -27.03
CA LYS A 33 8.30 17.18 -27.36
C LYS A 33 7.34 17.88 -26.38
N ALA A 34 7.89 18.73 -25.55
CA ALA A 34 7.13 19.61 -24.67
C ALA A 34 6.45 20.69 -25.53
N GLU A 35 5.18 20.51 -25.84
CA GLU A 35 4.28 21.62 -26.10
C GLU A 35 3.59 21.99 -24.78
N SER A 36 3.98 23.14 -24.25
CA SER A 36 3.42 23.73 -23.06
C SER A 36 1.97 24.14 -23.30
N LYS A 37 1.02 23.35 -22.88
CA LYS A 37 -0.25 23.83 -22.32
C LYS A 37 -0.27 23.37 -20.87
N ALA A 38 -0.19 24.33 -19.96
CA ALA A 38 -0.55 24.12 -18.57
C ALA A 38 -2.05 23.79 -18.56
N GLU A 39 -2.38 22.53 -18.72
CA GLU A 39 -3.66 22.02 -18.25
C GLU A 39 -3.54 22.03 -16.73
N THR A 40 -4.28 22.96 -16.12
CA THR A 40 -4.63 22.93 -14.71
C THR A 40 -5.10 21.51 -14.42
N ILE A 41 -4.27 20.74 -13.73
CA ILE A 41 -4.71 19.50 -13.08
C ILE A 41 -5.78 19.99 -12.12
N SER A 42 -7.05 19.73 -12.45
CA SER A 42 -8.13 19.98 -11.52
C SER A 42 -7.78 19.20 -10.26
N SER A 43 -7.59 19.90 -9.16
CA SER A 43 -7.51 19.29 -7.84
C SER A 43 -8.70 18.34 -7.75
N ASP A 44 -8.48 17.04 -7.70
CA ASP A 44 -9.50 16.06 -7.43
C ASP A 44 -9.83 16.17 -5.92
N THR A 45 -10.40 17.34 -5.58
CA THR A 45 -10.92 17.56 -4.25
C THR A 45 -12.16 16.70 -4.16
N ASN A 46 -12.06 15.59 -3.46
CA ASN A 46 -13.19 14.72 -3.18
C ASN A 46 -14.26 15.52 -2.43
N ASP A 47 -15.13 16.18 -3.20
CA ASP A 47 -16.18 17.02 -2.63
C ASP A 47 -17.25 16.13 -1.98
N MET A 48 -17.12 15.93 -0.69
CA MET A 48 -18.04 15.13 0.10
C MET A 48 -19.44 15.74 0.20
N SER A 49 -19.63 17.05 -0.09
CA SER A 49 -20.91 17.74 0.02
C SER A 49 -21.96 17.25 -0.98
N GLN A 50 -21.52 16.63 -2.07
CA GLN A 50 -22.41 16.04 -3.08
C GLN A 50 -23.14 14.77 -2.59
N TYR A 51 -22.58 14.06 -1.59
CA TYR A 51 -23.14 12.82 -1.08
C TYR A 51 -24.19 13.09 0.00
N LYS A 52 -25.35 12.54 -0.17
CA LYS A 52 -26.49 12.76 0.72
C LYS A 52 -26.84 11.49 1.48
N LYS A 53 -27.56 11.67 2.57
CA LYS A 53 -28.11 10.55 3.33
C LYS A 53 -28.87 9.58 2.40
N ILE A 54 -28.56 8.29 2.51
CA ILE A 54 -29.29 7.23 1.84
C ILE A 54 -30.50 6.84 2.70
N ASN A 55 -31.70 6.95 2.12
CA ASN A 55 -32.91 6.54 2.81
C ASN A 55 -32.95 5.00 2.93
N GLY A 56 -33.44 4.49 4.07
CA GLY A 56 -33.48 3.05 4.35
C GLY A 56 -32.30 2.54 5.19
N ILE A 57 -31.25 3.33 5.41
CA ILE A 57 -30.20 2.96 6.36
C ILE A 57 -30.80 2.85 7.76
N SER A 58 -30.57 1.70 8.39
CA SER A 58 -31.06 1.38 9.74
C SER A 58 -29.98 0.67 10.56
N SER A 59 -30.32 0.32 11.78
CA SER A 59 -29.43 -0.50 12.63
C SER A 59 -29.18 -1.91 12.07
N GLN A 60 -29.94 -2.36 11.07
CA GLN A 60 -29.75 -3.64 10.40
C GLN A 60 -28.82 -3.55 9.18
N THR A 61 -28.61 -2.34 8.65
CA THR A 61 -27.70 -2.12 7.50
C THR A 61 -26.27 -2.52 7.86
N VAL A 62 -25.63 -3.24 6.95
CA VAL A 62 -24.21 -3.62 7.08
C VAL A 62 -23.35 -2.55 6.41
N LEU A 63 -22.72 -1.72 7.20
CA LEU A 63 -21.70 -0.76 6.75
C LEU A 63 -20.36 -1.32 7.21
N GLY A 64 -19.83 -2.26 6.41
CA GLY A 64 -18.77 -3.17 6.83
C GLY A 64 -17.42 -2.86 6.21
N ALA A 65 -16.37 -3.27 6.91
CA ALA A 65 -14.99 -3.25 6.46
C ALA A 65 -14.27 -4.56 6.87
N ASP A 66 -13.54 -5.16 5.94
CA ASP A 66 -12.71 -6.34 6.21
C ASP A 66 -11.37 -5.90 6.82
N PHE A 67 -11.03 -6.53 7.93
CA PHE A 67 -9.84 -6.28 8.75
C PHE A 67 -9.07 -7.58 9.01
N SER A 68 -9.06 -8.46 8.03
CA SER A 68 -8.36 -9.75 8.14
C SER A 68 -6.85 -9.59 8.34
N HIS A 69 -6.23 -8.60 7.69
CA HIS A 69 -4.79 -8.37 7.75
C HIS A 69 -4.33 -7.61 9.00
N TYR A 70 -5.24 -7.05 9.78
CA TYR A 70 -4.93 -6.13 10.88
C TYR A 70 -3.87 -6.66 11.86
N GLN A 71 -4.05 -7.88 12.39
CA GLN A 71 -3.12 -8.43 13.37
C GLN A 71 -1.72 -8.68 12.77
N LEU A 72 -1.66 -9.16 11.54
CA LEU A 72 -0.39 -9.38 10.82
C LEU A 72 0.33 -8.05 10.59
N GLN A 73 -0.37 -7.06 10.06
CA GLN A 73 0.17 -5.74 9.79
C GLN A 73 0.65 -5.05 11.09
N LYS A 74 -0.17 -5.07 12.15
CA LYS A 74 0.16 -4.48 13.44
C LYS A 74 1.36 -5.14 14.11
N ASN A 75 1.37 -6.47 14.17
CA ASN A 75 2.30 -7.20 15.02
C ASN A 75 3.60 -7.60 14.29
N ALA A 76 3.52 -8.05 13.04
CA ALA A 76 4.68 -8.45 12.25
C ALA A 76 5.27 -7.26 11.46
N TRP A 77 4.44 -6.56 10.70
CA TRP A 77 4.91 -5.48 9.81
C TRP A 77 5.00 -4.11 10.48
N LYS A 78 4.59 -3.99 11.76
CA LYS A 78 4.64 -2.75 12.54
C LYS A 78 3.95 -1.57 11.87
N LYS A 79 2.90 -1.84 11.09
CA LYS A 79 2.10 -0.78 10.47
C LYS A 79 1.29 -0.03 11.51
N VAL A 80 1.05 1.25 11.24
CA VAL A 80 0.23 2.14 12.05
C VAL A 80 -0.87 2.74 11.19
N TRP A 81 -1.99 3.07 11.80
CA TRP A 81 -3.12 3.74 11.16
C TRP A 81 -3.21 5.16 11.67
N LYS A 82 -3.45 6.10 10.76
CA LYS A 82 -3.52 7.54 11.04
C LYS A 82 -4.85 8.10 10.56
N ASN A 83 -5.29 9.16 11.20
CA ASN A 83 -6.48 9.91 10.76
C ASN A 83 -6.18 10.76 9.51
N TYR A 84 -7.16 11.53 9.01
CA TYR A 84 -7.01 12.43 7.86
C TYR A 84 -5.92 13.49 8.03
N LYS A 85 -5.54 13.81 9.27
CA LYS A 85 -4.47 14.77 9.59
C LYS A 85 -3.08 14.13 9.70
N GLY A 86 -2.95 12.84 9.40
CA GLY A 86 -1.70 12.10 9.55
C GLY A 86 -1.32 11.80 11.00
N ILE A 87 -2.24 11.98 11.97
CA ILE A 87 -2.01 11.68 13.38
C ILE A 87 -2.37 10.21 13.63
N GLU A 88 -1.45 9.48 14.27
CA GLU A 88 -1.67 8.09 14.63
C GLU A 88 -2.92 7.93 15.52
N VAL A 89 -3.78 6.98 15.18
CA VAL A 89 -4.97 6.68 15.97
C VAL A 89 -4.65 5.57 16.96
N SER A 90 -4.95 5.81 18.22
CA SER A 90 -4.69 4.85 19.31
C SER A 90 -5.52 3.56 19.16
N ASN A 91 -6.68 3.65 18.52
CA ASN A 91 -7.59 2.54 18.27
C ASN A 91 -8.26 2.71 16.90
N VAL A 92 -7.80 1.94 15.91
CA VAL A 92 -8.33 2.01 14.53
C VAL A 92 -9.82 1.65 14.47
N PHE A 93 -10.32 0.74 15.33
CA PHE A 93 -11.73 0.34 15.33
C PHE A 93 -12.65 1.45 15.82
N GLU A 94 -12.25 2.19 16.85
CA GLU A 94 -12.97 3.40 17.29
C GLU A 94 -12.94 4.47 16.20
N TYR A 95 -11.80 4.60 15.51
CA TYR A 95 -11.67 5.55 14.42
C TYR A 95 -12.59 5.21 13.24
N VAL A 96 -12.53 4.00 12.69
CA VAL A 96 -13.39 3.64 11.55
C VAL A 96 -14.88 3.65 11.95
N ARG A 97 -15.21 3.33 13.18
CA ARG A 97 -16.57 3.50 13.71
C ARG A 97 -17.01 4.96 13.65
N SER A 98 -16.15 5.91 14.03
CA SER A 98 -16.45 7.35 13.93
C SER A 98 -16.63 7.81 12.49
N GLN A 99 -16.09 7.07 11.52
CA GLN A 99 -16.27 7.30 10.09
C GLN A 99 -17.53 6.62 9.50
N GLY A 100 -18.34 6.01 10.34
CA GLY A 100 -19.63 5.42 9.93
C GLY A 100 -19.62 3.92 9.69
N ILE A 101 -18.46 3.24 9.76
CA ILE A 101 -18.40 1.77 9.75
C ILE A 101 -19.08 1.23 11.01
N ASN A 102 -19.92 0.21 10.84
CA ASN A 102 -20.62 -0.42 11.96
C ASN A 102 -20.31 -1.92 12.12
N THR A 103 -19.61 -2.51 11.14
CA THR A 103 -19.33 -3.95 11.12
C THR A 103 -17.88 -4.19 10.69
N ILE A 104 -17.15 -4.99 11.45
CA ILE A 104 -15.83 -5.48 11.05
C ILE A 104 -15.95 -6.94 10.61
N SER A 105 -15.42 -7.26 9.45
CA SER A 105 -15.34 -8.60 8.89
C SER A 105 -13.92 -9.15 8.98
N VAL A 106 -13.80 -10.46 9.18
CA VAL A 106 -12.55 -11.21 9.04
C VAL A 106 -12.80 -12.53 8.33
N LYS A 107 -11.81 -13.01 7.60
CA LYS A 107 -11.84 -14.29 6.91
C LYS A 107 -11.06 -15.34 7.75
N VAL A 108 -11.55 -16.57 7.77
CA VAL A 108 -10.89 -17.67 8.51
C VAL A 108 -10.81 -18.90 7.62
N ALA A 109 -9.59 -19.38 7.42
CA ALA A 109 -9.29 -20.63 6.73
C ALA A 109 -9.10 -21.79 7.73
N VAL A 110 -9.11 -23.03 7.22
CA VAL A 110 -9.02 -24.24 8.06
C VAL A 110 -7.58 -24.45 8.55
N ASN A 111 -6.63 -24.59 7.62
CA ASN A 111 -5.20 -24.78 7.91
C ASN A 111 -4.36 -23.73 7.19
N PRO A 112 -4.50 -22.43 7.52
CA PRO A 112 -3.80 -21.38 6.79
C PRO A 112 -2.29 -21.44 7.03
N THR A 113 -1.52 -21.36 5.96
CA THR A 113 -0.06 -21.45 6.03
C THR A 113 0.53 -20.21 6.70
N LYS A 114 1.46 -20.41 7.64
CA LYS A 114 2.29 -19.33 8.20
C LYS A 114 3.21 -18.75 7.13
N ASP A 115 3.60 -17.49 7.29
CA ASP A 115 4.58 -16.89 6.40
C ASP A 115 5.99 -17.48 6.61
N LYS A 116 6.95 -17.06 5.79
CA LYS A 116 8.34 -17.56 5.85
C LYS A 116 9.06 -17.20 7.14
N GLU A 117 8.63 -16.15 7.80
CA GLU A 117 9.13 -15.68 9.10
C GLU A 117 8.45 -16.41 10.27
N GLY A 118 7.49 -17.29 10.02
CA GLY A 118 6.74 -18.03 11.02
C GLY A 118 5.60 -17.27 11.68
N ASN A 119 5.22 -16.10 11.13
CA ASN A 119 4.07 -15.34 11.62
C ASN A 119 2.77 -16.06 11.27
N GLU A 120 1.76 -15.93 12.15
CA GLU A 120 0.42 -16.44 11.90
C GLU A 120 -0.20 -15.80 10.66
N SER A 121 -0.80 -16.62 9.80
CA SER A 121 -1.53 -16.15 8.63
C SER A 121 -2.61 -15.13 9.01
N TYR A 122 -2.85 -14.15 8.13
CA TYR A 122 -3.99 -13.25 8.27
C TYR A 122 -5.36 -13.97 8.25
N LEU A 123 -5.41 -15.18 7.71
CA LEU A 123 -6.59 -16.05 7.69
C LEU A 123 -6.69 -16.97 8.91
N SER A 124 -5.82 -16.84 9.92
CA SER A 124 -5.84 -17.71 11.08
C SER A 124 -6.97 -17.37 12.05
N LEU A 125 -7.56 -18.40 12.67
CA LEU A 125 -8.56 -18.22 13.71
C LEU A 125 -8.00 -17.42 14.91
N GLU A 126 -6.71 -17.56 15.21
CA GLU A 126 -6.06 -16.83 16.30
C GLU A 126 -6.02 -15.32 16.04
N ASN A 127 -5.70 -14.89 14.82
CA ASN A 127 -5.74 -13.47 14.44
C ASN A 127 -7.18 -12.97 14.42
N ALA A 128 -8.11 -13.76 13.88
CA ALA A 128 -9.53 -13.44 13.86
C ALA A 128 -10.09 -13.19 15.27
N LYS A 129 -9.82 -14.10 16.25
CA LYS A 129 -10.26 -13.93 17.65
C LYS A 129 -9.82 -12.58 18.24
N LYS A 130 -8.55 -12.20 18.02
CA LYS A 130 -8.01 -10.93 18.53
C LYS A 130 -8.69 -9.72 17.87
N THR A 131 -8.79 -9.72 16.54
CA THR A 131 -9.42 -8.64 15.76
C THR A 131 -10.89 -8.44 16.17
N LEU A 132 -11.66 -9.52 16.23
CA LEU A 132 -13.08 -9.48 16.61
C LEU A 132 -13.28 -8.96 18.05
N LYS A 133 -12.43 -9.38 18.98
CA LYS A 133 -12.49 -8.91 20.38
C LYS A 133 -12.20 -7.40 20.47
N GLU A 134 -11.18 -6.89 19.76
CA GLU A 134 -10.86 -5.48 19.71
C GLU A 134 -12.01 -4.68 19.06
N ALA A 135 -12.57 -5.17 17.94
CA ALA A 135 -13.71 -4.54 17.27
C ALA A 135 -14.98 -4.49 18.16
N LYS A 136 -15.33 -5.60 18.83
CA LYS A 136 -16.44 -5.64 19.79
C LYS A 136 -16.24 -4.64 20.93
N LYS A 137 -15.03 -4.55 21.49
CA LYS A 137 -14.70 -3.57 22.54
C LYS A 137 -14.91 -2.13 22.07
N ALA A 138 -14.66 -1.85 20.79
CA ALA A 138 -14.95 -0.55 20.17
C ALA A 138 -16.45 -0.35 19.86
N GLY A 139 -17.33 -1.31 20.16
CA GLY A 139 -18.77 -1.22 19.96
C GLY A 139 -19.22 -1.51 18.51
N LEU A 140 -18.40 -2.21 17.73
CA LEU A 140 -18.71 -2.63 16.37
C LEU A 140 -19.38 -4.02 16.36
N LYS A 141 -20.27 -4.24 15.40
CA LYS A 141 -20.72 -5.57 15.01
C LYS A 141 -19.58 -6.30 14.31
N THR A 142 -19.64 -7.62 14.29
CA THR A 142 -18.59 -8.43 13.70
C THR A 142 -19.16 -9.52 12.79
N ASN A 143 -18.42 -9.82 11.70
CA ASN A 143 -18.65 -10.93 10.81
C ASN A 143 -17.42 -11.83 10.73
N VAL A 144 -17.63 -13.13 10.58
CA VAL A 144 -16.58 -14.09 10.24
C VAL A 144 -16.98 -14.81 8.96
N THR A 145 -16.14 -14.74 7.94
CA THR A 145 -16.30 -15.56 6.73
C THR A 145 -15.49 -16.84 6.89
N LEU A 146 -16.15 -17.97 6.99
CA LEU A 146 -15.53 -19.29 7.06
C LEU A 146 -15.27 -19.81 5.64
N LEU A 147 -14.02 -20.01 5.28
CA LEU A 147 -13.63 -20.33 3.90
C LEU A 147 -13.80 -21.81 3.56
N TYR A 148 -13.75 -22.73 4.54
CA TYR A 148 -13.74 -24.19 4.36
C TYR A 148 -12.65 -24.64 3.38
N SER A 149 -11.56 -23.96 3.38
CA SER A 149 -10.35 -24.19 2.59
C SER A 149 -9.16 -23.67 3.39
N ASP A 150 -7.94 -23.99 2.97
CA ASP A 150 -6.71 -23.47 3.58
C ASP A 150 -6.30 -22.09 3.04
N ASP A 151 -7.03 -21.60 2.02
CA ASP A 151 -6.81 -20.29 1.39
C ASP A 151 -8.15 -19.72 0.87
N ILE A 152 -8.12 -18.50 0.33
CA ILE A 152 -9.30 -17.85 -0.25
C ILE A 152 -9.80 -18.67 -1.45
N THR A 153 -11.10 -18.98 -1.42
CA THR A 153 -11.79 -19.67 -2.51
C THR A 153 -12.47 -18.66 -3.45
N TYR A 154 -12.79 -19.10 -4.66
CA TYR A 154 -13.54 -18.35 -5.65
C TYR A 154 -14.50 -19.27 -6.43
N ALA A 155 -15.46 -18.71 -7.12
CA ALA A 155 -16.42 -19.48 -7.90
C ALA A 155 -15.71 -20.37 -8.94
N GLY A 156 -15.99 -21.67 -8.90
CA GLY A 156 -15.34 -22.68 -9.74
C GLY A 156 -13.92 -23.09 -9.29
N GLY A 157 -13.40 -22.52 -8.20
CA GLY A 157 -12.10 -22.83 -7.61
C GLY A 157 -12.19 -23.25 -6.13
N GLN A 158 -13.27 -23.93 -5.75
CA GLN A 158 -13.39 -24.50 -4.41
C GLN A 158 -12.38 -25.63 -4.21
N LYS A 159 -11.69 -25.63 -3.09
CA LYS A 159 -10.71 -26.65 -2.71
C LYS A 159 -10.94 -27.09 -1.30
N LEU A 160 -10.83 -28.39 -1.06
CA LEU A 160 -10.83 -28.93 0.30
C LEU A 160 -9.54 -28.56 1.03
N PRO A 161 -9.61 -28.37 2.34
CA PRO A 161 -8.42 -28.26 3.18
C PRO A 161 -7.55 -29.52 3.11
N ASP A 162 -6.26 -29.35 3.40
CA ASP A 162 -5.35 -30.48 3.52
C ASP A 162 -5.87 -31.49 4.56
N GLY A 163 -5.86 -32.77 4.19
CA GLY A 163 -6.38 -33.85 5.01
C GLY A 163 -7.90 -34.05 4.98
N TRP A 164 -8.63 -33.27 4.15
CA TRP A 164 -10.03 -33.53 3.84
C TRP A 164 -10.16 -34.26 2.50
N ASP A 165 -11.15 -35.12 2.38
CA ASP A 165 -11.58 -35.78 1.14
C ASP A 165 -13.06 -35.54 0.92
N THR A 166 -13.55 -35.75 -0.29
CA THR A 166 -14.95 -35.45 -0.67
C THR A 166 -15.96 -36.27 0.15
N ASP A 167 -15.61 -37.50 0.53
CA ASP A 167 -16.52 -38.39 1.24
C ASP A 167 -16.74 -37.93 2.68
N SER A 168 -15.74 -37.32 3.31
CA SER A 168 -15.78 -36.82 4.70
C SER A 168 -15.94 -35.31 4.80
N ALA A 169 -15.96 -34.56 3.68
CA ALA A 169 -15.93 -33.11 3.66
C ALA A 169 -17.09 -32.45 4.41
N GLU A 170 -18.31 -32.96 4.23
CA GLU A 170 -19.50 -32.44 4.91
C GLU A 170 -19.38 -32.60 6.43
N GLU A 171 -19.08 -33.81 6.91
CA GLU A 171 -18.92 -34.10 8.35
C GLU A 171 -17.83 -33.23 8.98
N LYS A 172 -16.67 -33.11 8.32
CA LYS A 172 -15.57 -32.28 8.78
C LYS A 172 -15.92 -30.78 8.79
N ALA A 173 -16.69 -30.29 7.81
CA ALA A 173 -17.16 -28.92 7.77
C ALA A 173 -18.13 -28.59 8.92
N LEU A 174 -19.03 -29.51 9.24
CA LEU A 174 -19.93 -29.39 10.39
C LEU A 174 -19.15 -29.35 11.70
N GLU A 175 -18.19 -30.25 11.89
CA GLU A 175 -17.32 -30.29 13.06
C GLU A 175 -16.46 -29.02 13.17
N TYR A 176 -15.82 -28.60 12.07
CA TYR A 176 -15.04 -27.37 12.00
C TYR A 176 -15.86 -26.16 12.43
N THR A 177 -17.08 -26.00 11.90
CA THR A 177 -17.97 -24.90 12.26
C THR A 177 -18.29 -24.88 13.75
N LYS A 178 -18.62 -26.05 14.35
CA LYS A 178 -18.85 -26.18 15.80
C LYS A 178 -17.62 -25.78 16.60
N ASN A 179 -16.44 -26.25 16.18
CA ASN A 179 -15.17 -25.96 16.85
C ASN A 179 -14.82 -24.46 16.78
N VAL A 180 -14.94 -23.83 15.61
CA VAL A 180 -14.71 -22.39 15.46
C VAL A 180 -15.65 -21.58 16.36
N ILE A 181 -16.95 -21.90 16.38
CA ILE A 181 -17.92 -21.19 17.24
C ILE A 181 -17.55 -21.40 18.73
N LYS A 182 -17.14 -22.60 19.13
CA LYS A 182 -16.67 -22.87 20.49
C LYS A 182 -15.45 -22.05 20.87
N GLU A 183 -14.46 -21.97 20.00
CA GLU A 183 -13.24 -21.18 20.19
C GLU A 183 -13.54 -19.67 20.28
N LEU A 184 -14.41 -19.17 19.40
CA LEU A 184 -14.86 -17.77 19.43
C LEU A 184 -15.63 -17.45 20.73
N LYS A 185 -16.43 -18.37 21.24
CA LYS A 185 -17.11 -18.22 22.54
C LYS A 185 -16.10 -18.15 23.70
N ALA A 186 -15.13 -19.07 23.70
CA ALA A 186 -14.08 -19.10 24.73
C ALA A 186 -13.21 -17.84 24.74
N ALA A 187 -13.00 -17.20 23.58
CA ALA A 187 -12.23 -15.98 23.44
C ALA A 187 -13.02 -14.67 23.70
N ASP A 188 -14.32 -14.74 24.00
CA ASP A 188 -15.23 -13.58 24.03
C ASP A 188 -15.27 -12.82 22.68
N ALA A 189 -15.17 -13.56 21.58
CA ALA A 189 -15.10 -13.05 20.22
C ALA A 189 -16.27 -13.49 19.33
N VAL A 190 -17.42 -13.89 19.93
CA VAL A 190 -18.60 -14.36 19.17
C VAL A 190 -19.05 -13.28 18.21
N PRO A 191 -19.13 -13.57 16.90
CA PRO A 191 -19.55 -12.57 15.91
C PRO A 191 -21.06 -12.38 15.91
N THR A 192 -21.49 -11.25 15.35
CA THR A 192 -22.92 -10.98 15.09
C THR A 192 -23.44 -11.84 13.93
N MET A 193 -22.54 -12.14 12.95
CA MET A 193 -22.84 -12.88 11.74
C MET A 193 -21.71 -13.83 11.38
N ILE A 194 -22.05 -14.99 10.84
CA ILE A 194 -21.10 -15.88 10.16
C ILE A 194 -21.51 -15.99 8.70
N THR A 195 -20.57 -15.70 7.80
CA THR A 195 -20.70 -15.96 6.37
C THR A 195 -20.13 -17.34 6.06
N ILE A 196 -20.95 -18.21 5.53
CA ILE A 196 -20.66 -19.62 5.25
C ILE A 196 -20.10 -19.70 3.83
N GLY A 197 -18.81 -19.99 3.72
CA GLY A 197 -18.05 -20.04 2.47
C GLY A 197 -17.79 -18.68 1.82
N ASN A 198 -16.99 -18.68 0.80
CA ASN A 198 -16.74 -17.56 -0.08
C ASN A 198 -16.91 -18.00 -1.54
N GLU A 199 -17.77 -17.31 -2.26
CA GLU A 199 -18.11 -17.59 -3.67
C GLU A 199 -18.55 -19.03 -3.94
N VAL A 200 -19.45 -19.52 -3.11
CA VAL A 200 -19.93 -20.91 -3.11
C VAL A 200 -21.02 -21.18 -4.18
N ASN A 201 -20.92 -20.55 -5.33
CA ASN A 201 -21.89 -20.71 -6.42
C ASN A 201 -22.02 -22.15 -6.89
N TYR A 202 -20.89 -22.86 -6.94
CA TYR A 202 -20.79 -24.23 -7.45
C TYR A 202 -19.78 -25.03 -6.63
N ASN A 203 -20.01 -26.33 -6.49
CA ASN A 203 -19.06 -27.28 -5.92
C ASN A 203 -18.59 -26.94 -4.49
N PHE A 204 -19.44 -26.36 -3.67
CA PHE A 204 -19.08 -26.14 -2.26
C PHE A 204 -18.64 -27.46 -1.62
N LEU A 205 -17.48 -27.44 -0.94
CA LEU A 205 -16.80 -28.64 -0.40
C LEU A 205 -16.47 -29.70 -1.48
N THR A 206 -16.31 -29.28 -2.73
CA THR A 206 -16.15 -30.18 -3.90
C THR A 206 -17.29 -31.18 -4.12
N LEU A 207 -18.42 -30.99 -3.43
CA LEU A 207 -19.64 -31.79 -3.54
C LEU A 207 -20.43 -31.46 -4.83
N SER A 208 -21.41 -32.30 -5.17
CA SER A 208 -22.41 -31.93 -6.18
C SER A 208 -23.13 -30.65 -5.75
N ASN A 209 -23.69 -29.90 -6.71
CA ASN A 209 -24.38 -28.64 -6.38
C ASN A 209 -25.48 -28.86 -5.33
N TRP A 210 -26.27 -29.92 -5.47
CA TRP A 210 -27.34 -30.22 -4.52
C TRP A 210 -26.82 -30.58 -3.13
N ASP A 211 -25.82 -31.46 -3.05
CA ASP A 211 -25.23 -31.86 -1.76
C ASP A 211 -24.50 -30.66 -1.12
N GLY A 212 -23.86 -29.82 -1.93
CA GLY A 212 -23.29 -28.54 -1.45
C GLY A 212 -24.34 -27.62 -0.81
N TYR A 213 -25.52 -27.47 -1.42
CA TYR A 213 -26.62 -26.69 -0.81
C TYR A 213 -27.16 -27.34 0.46
N CYS A 214 -27.21 -28.68 0.52
CA CYS A 214 -27.57 -29.40 1.73
C CYS A 214 -26.56 -29.16 2.86
N ALA A 215 -25.25 -29.28 2.58
CA ALA A 215 -24.21 -28.99 3.54
C ALA A 215 -24.27 -27.54 4.04
N MET A 216 -24.46 -26.57 3.15
CA MET A 216 -24.65 -25.15 3.54
C MET A 216 -25.87 -24.98 4.46
N ALA A 217 -26.98 -25.64 4.19
CA ALA A 217 -28.18 -25.58 5.01
C ALA A 217 -27.92 -26.16 6.41
N GLU A 218 -27.26 -27.32 6.51
CA GLU A 218 -26.93 -27.96 7.78
C GLU A 218 -25.92 -27.14 8.60
N ILE A 219 -24.88 -26.57 7.95
CA ILE A 219 -23.97 -25.63 8.59
C ILE A 219 -24.72 -24.40 9.11
N SER A 220 -25.67 -23.85 8.32
CA SER A 220 -26.47 -22.69 8.73
C SER A 220 -27.28 -22.97 9.99
N LYS A 221 -27.77 -24.20 10.17
CA LYS A 221 -28.46 -24.61 11.40
C LYS A 221 -27.52 -24.49 12.60
N ILE A 222 -26.29 -24.98 12.52
CA ILE A 222 -25.28 -24.87 13.61
C ILE A 222 -25.06 -23.41 13.98
N VAL A 223 -24.92 -22.52 12.99
CA VAL A 223 -24.74 -21.09 13.18
C VAL A 223 -25.93 -20.47 13.90
N LYS A 224 -27.17 -20.78 13.46
CA LYS A 224 -28.40 -20.26 14.05
C LYS A 224 -28.66 -20.82 15.45
N ASP A 225 -28.39 -22.08 15.69
CA ASP A 225 -28.50 -22.69 17.02
C ASP A 225 -27.54 -22.05 18.03
N ALA A 226 -26.45 -21.46 17.55
CA ALA A 226 -25.53 -20.67 18.37
C ALA A 226 -26.00 -19.21 18.63
N GLY A 227 -27.16 -18.81 18.10
CA GLY A 227 -27.71 -17.44 18.20
C GLY A 227 -27.03 -16.44 17.28
N ILE A 228 -26.33 -16.88 16.23
CA ILE A 228 -25.57 -16.06 15.30
C ILE A 228 -26.34 -15.95 13.97
N LYS A 229 -26.34 -14.79 13.33
CA LYS A 229 -26.93 -14.64 12.00
C LYS A 229 -26.12 -15.40 10.96
N ALA A 230 -26.78 -16.08 10.04
CA ALA A 230 -26.16 -16.82 8.96
C ALA A 230 -26.25 -16.04 7.63
N ALA A 231 -25.13 -16.01 6.91
CA ALA A 231 -25.04 -15.49 5.55
C ALA A 231 -24.35 -16.52 4.64
N PHE A 232 -24.63 -16.45 3.35
CA PHE A 232 -23.87 -17.16 2.32
C PHE A 232 -23.20 -16.11 1.41
N SER A 233 -22.05 -16.42 0.84
CA SER A 233 -21.35 -15.53 -0.09
C SER A 233 -21.19 -16.18 -1.46
N PHE A 234 -21.73 -15.52 -2.49
CA PHE A 234 -21.68 -15.94 -3.88
C PHE A 234 -20.89 -14.91 -4.70
N ALA A 235 -20.13 -15.35 -5.69
CA ALA A 235 -19.69 -14.44 -6.75
C ALA A 235 -20.89 -13.90 -7.50
N ALA A 236 -20.89 -12.64 -7.88
CA ALA A 236 -21.94 -12.07 -8.71
C ALA A 236 -22.09 -12.89 -10.00
N PRO A 237 -23.25 -13.50 -10.26
CA PRO A 237 -23.42 -14.33 -11.44
C PRO A 237 -23.49 -13.46 -12.70
N GLY A 238 -23.15 -14.01 -13.86
CA GLY A 238 -23.24 -13.29 -15.13
C GLY A 238 -24.68 -12.87 -15.52
N LYS A 239 -25.70 -13.50 -14.94
CA LYS A 239 -27.11 -13.19 -15.13
C LYS A 239 -27.85 -13.22 -13.79
N ALA A 240 -28.74 -12.27 -13.56
CA ALA A 240 -29.56 -12.22 -12.34
C ALA A 240 -30.44 -13.46 -12.15
N SER A 241 -30.83 -14.15 -13.23
CA SER A 241 -31.58 -15.43 -13.15
C SER A 241 -30.83 -16.53 -12.40
N ASP A 242 -29.51 -16.50 -12.40
CA ASP A 242 -28.70 -17.53 -11.76
C ASP A 242 -28.76 -17.40 -10.22
N ILE A 243 -28.87 -16.17 -9.70
CA ILE A 243 -29.09 -15.96 -8.26
C ILE A 243 -30.48 -16.44 -7.84
N GLN A 244 -31.49 -16.33 -8.69
CA GLN A 244 -32.81 -16.90 -8.43
C GLN A 244 -32.72 -18.42 -8.24
N TYR A 245 -32.06 -19.13 -9.15
CA TYR A 245 -31.86 -20.58 -9.05
C TYR A 245 -31.18 -20.96 -7.73
N ILE A 246 -30.10 -20.25 -7.37
CA ILE A 246 -29.37 -20.48 -6.11
C ILE A 246 -30.32 -20.32 -4.91
N ILE A 247 -31.12 -19.24 -4.87
CA ILE A 247 -32.09 -18.99 -3.79
C ILE A 247 -33.13 -20.10 -3.67
N GLU A 248 -33.64 -20.56 -4.81
CA GLU A 248 -34.64 -21.65 -4.84
C GLU A 248 -34.01 -22.96 -4.28
N GLN A 249 -32.81 -23.33 -4.72
CA GLN A 249 -32.12 -24.54 -4.22
C GLN A 249 -31.81 -24.45 -2.72
N LEU A 250 -31.31 -23.32 -2.24
CA LEU A 250 -31.10 -23.09 -0.81
C LEU A 250 -32.42 -23.18 -0.02
N GLY A 251 -33.50 -22.64 -0.59
CA GLY A 251 -34.83 -22.74 0.01
C GLY A 251 -35.31 -24.17 0.18
N TYR A 252 -35.07 -25.03 -0.81
CA TYR A 252 -35.38 -26.47 -0.72
C TYR A 252 -34.44 -27.18 0.28
N ALA A 253 -33.14 -26.90 0.25
CA ALA A 253 -32.18 -27.48 1.18
C ALA A 253 -32.49 -27.10 2.63
N CYS A 254 -32.79 -25.83 2.92
CA CYS A 254 -33.16 -25.39 4.27
C CYS A 254 -34.45 -26.04 4.79
N LYS A 255 -35.42 -26.37 3.92
CA LYS A 255 -36.63 -27.09 4.32
C LYS A 255 -36.35 -28.55 4.71
N LYS A 256 -35.29 -29.16 4.21
CA LYS A 256 -34.86 -30.54 4.54
C LYS A 256 -34.34 -30.65 5.98
N TYR A 257 -33.76 -29.59 6.52
CA TYR A 257 -33.14 -29.55 7.85
C TYR A 257 -33.91 -28.60 8.77
N GLU A 258 -34.63 -29.12 9.75
CA GLU A 258 -35.37 -28.31 10.72
C GLU A 258 -34.43 -27.35 11.48
N GLY A 259 -34.77 -26.06 11.50
CA GLY A 259 -33.97 -25.01 12.10
C GLY A 259 -32.89 -24.42 11.18
N ALA A 260 -32.64 -24.97 10.00
CA ALA A 260 -31.76 -24.40 9.01
C ALA A 260 -32.34 -23.13 8.40
N GLY A 261 -31.48 -22.23 7.96
CA GLY A 261 -31.87 -21.00 7.30
C GLY A 261 -30.80 -19.92 7.34
N TYR A 262 -31.02 -18.86 6.64
CA TYR A 262 -30.07 -17.76 6.54
C TYR A 262 -30.80 -16.41 6.70
N ASP A 263 -30.03 -15.38 7.04
CA ASP A 263 -30.51 -14.02 7.21
C ASP A 263 -30.11 -13.15 6.01
N TYR A 264 -28.94 -13.44 5.42
CA TYR A 264 -28.38 -12.67 4.31
C TYR A 264 -27.96 -13.56 3.14
N ILE A 265 -28.16 -13.01 1.93
CA ILE A 265 -27.50 -13.41 0.69
C ILE A 265 -26.39 -12.41 0.42
N GLY A 266 -25.16 -12.83 0.55
CA GLY A 266 -23.98 -12.05 0.20
C GLY A 266 -23.60 -12.26 -1.25
N VAL A 267 -23.22 -11.18 -1.94
CA VAL A 267 -22.74 -11.22 -3.32
C VAL A 267 -21.44 -10.45 -3.42
N ASN A 268 -20.38 -11.09 -3.89
CA ASN A 268 -19.11 -10.43 -4.18
C ASN A 268 -19.21 -9.67 -5.50
N ILE A 269 -18.88 -8.40 -5.48
CA ILE A 269 -18.99 -7.50 -6.63
C ILE A 269 -17.60 -7.17 -7.16
N TYR A 270 -17.44 -7.21 -8.47
CA TYR A 270 -16.25 -6.85 -9.22
C TYR A 270 -16.55 -5.58 -10.03
N PRO A 271 -16.09 -4.39 -9.63
CA PRO A 271 -16.46 -3.11 -10.23
C PRO A 271 -16.21 -3.01 -11.74
N ASP A 272 -15.20 -3.70 -12.24
CA ASP A 272 -14.88 -3.72 -13.68
C ASP A 272 -15.96 -4.39 -14.55
N THR A 273 -16.80 -5.23 -13.94
CA THR A 273 -17.82 -6.02 -14.66
C THR A 273 -19.25 -5.82 -14.13
N HIS A 274 -19.41 -5.29 -12.92
CA HIS A 274 -20.71 -5.19 -12.24
C HIS A 274 -20.95 -3.77 -11.74
N ASN A 275 -21.72 -3.00 -12.50
CA ASN A 275 -22.12 -1.66 -12.09
C ASN A 275 -23.30 -1.68 -11.09
N GLU A 276 -23.63 -0.51 -10.55
CA GLU A 276 -24.71 -0.31 -9.56
C GLU A 276 -26.10 -0.76 -10.06
N ASN A 277 -26.38 -0.63 -11.35
CA ASN A 277 -27.67 -1.06 -11.92
C ASN A 277 -27.80 -2.58 -11.92
N TYR A 278 -26.71 -3.29 -12.17
CA TYR A 278 -26.66 -4.74 -12.06
C TYR A 278 -26.88 -5.19 -10.61
N VAL A 279 -26.21 -4.55 -9.65
CA VAL A 279 -26.40 -4.81 -8.21
C VAL A 279 -27.84 -4.58 -7.78
N LYS A 280 -28.48 -3.51 -8.26
CA LYS A 280 -29.91 -3.23 -8.02
C LYS A 280 -30.81 -4.32 -8.57
N THR A 281 -30.48 -4.86 -9.73
CA THR A 281 -31.23 -6.00 -10.33
C THR A 281 -31.08 -7.25 -9.46
N LEU A 282 -29.89 -7.59 -9.00
CA LEU A 282 -29.68 -8.73 -8.09
C LEU A 282 -30.47 -8.56 -6.79
N LYS A 283 -30.41 -7.36 -6.19
CA LYS A 283 -31.16 -7.07 -4.97
C LYS A 283 -32.67 -7.27 -5.17
N ASN A 284 -33.23 -6.73 -6.25
CA ASN A 284 -34.66 -6.90 -6.55
C ASN A 284 -35.03 -8.37 -6.70
N THR A 285 -34.17 -9.18 -7.31
CA THR A 285 -34.38 -10.63 -7.44
C THR A 285 -34.39 -11.31 -6.07
N VAL A 286 -33.48 -10.93 -5.16
CA VAL A 286 -33.45 -11.48 -3.79
C VAL A 286 -34.70 -11.07 -3.03
N GLU A 287 -35.13 -9.81 -3.11
CA GLU A 287 -36.34 -9.34 -2.46
C GLU A 287 -37.62 -10.11 -2.94
N GLU A 288 -37.67 -10.43 -4.22
CA GLU A 288 -38.80 -11.16 -4.81
C GLU A 288 -38.79 -12.65 -4.44
N LYS A 289 -37.62 -13.31 -4.51
CA LYS A 289 -37.49 -14.76 -4.43
C LYS A 289 -37.14 -15.28 -3.03
N ALA A 290 -36.61 -14.43 -2.16
CA ALA A 290 -36.20 -14.79 -0.79
C ALA A 290 -36.90 -13.87 0.23
N ALA A 291 -38.23 -13.93 0.32
CA ALA A 291 -39.03 -13.08 1.20
C ALA A 291 -38.45 -13.02 2.64
N GLY A 292 -38.24 -11.82 3.16
CA GLY A 292 -37.72 -11.57 4.50
C GLY A 292 -36.21 -11.77 4.64
N LYS A 293 -35.47 -12.05 3.55
CA LYS A 293 -34.00 -12.12 3.53
C LYS A 293 -33.43 -10.80 2.99
N GLN A 294 -32.20 -10.51 3.43
CA GLN A 294 -31.49 -9.30 3.02
C GLN A 294 -30.38 -9.64 2.03
N MET A 295 -30.24 -8.85 0.97
CA MET A 295 -29.04 -8.91 0.14
C MET A 295 -28.01 -7.90 0.66
N ILE A 296 -26.75 -8.34 0.78
CA ILE A 296 -25.59 -7.48 1.02
C ILE A 296 -24.55 -7.70 -0.07
N ILE A 297 -23.71 -6.71 -0.32
CA ILE A 297 -22.44 -6.96 -1.00
C ILE A 297 -21.49 -7.51 0.06
N SER A 298 -21.12 -8.79 -0.06
CA SER A 298 -20.26 -9.48 0.93
C SER A 298 -18.77 -9.18 0.76
N SER A 299 -18.36 -8.76 -0.43
CA SER A 299 -17.02 -8.27 -0.73
C SER A 299 -17.04 -7.36 -1.95
N VAL A 300 -16.42 -6.21 -1.84
CA VAL A 300 -16.16 -5.28 -2.94
C VAL A 300 -14.88 -4.49 -2.66
N LYS A 301 -14.09 -4.28 -3.70
CA LYS A 301 -12.93 -3.37 -3.71
C LYS A 301 -13.13 -2.33 -4.80
N CYS A 302 -12.96 -1.07 -4.46
CA CYS A 302 -13.05 0.03 -5.41
C CYS A 302 -11.68 0.74 -5.44
N PRO A 303 -10.88 0.57 -6.49
CA PRO A 303 -9.56 1.16 -6.54
C PRO A 303 -9.61 2.69 -6.53
N TRP A 304 -8.67 3.32 -5.81
CA TRP A 304 -8.48 4.77 -5.83
C TRP A 304 -7.41 5.24 -6.82
N LYS A 305 -6.79 4.28 -7.52
CA LYS A 305 -5.92 4.53 -8.69
C LYS A 305 -6.53 3.84 -9.90
N ASP A 306 -6.50 4.53 -11.04
CA ASP A 306 -6.89 3.91 -12.31
C ASP A 306 -5.79 2.97 -12.84
N SER A 307 -6.05 2.34 -14.00
CA SER A 307 -5.11 1.42 -14.63
C SER A 307 -3.80 2.08 -15.09
N GLU A 308 -3.75 3.41 -15.15
CA GLU A 308 -2.57 4.21 -15.48
C GLU A 308 -1.83 4.68 -14.22
N GLY A 309 -2.33 4.30 -13.02
CA GLY A 309 -1.77 4.68 -11.72
C GLY A 309 -2.13 6.07 -11.25
N LYS A 310 -3.06 6.76 -11.94
CA LYS A 310 -3.55 8.08 -11.54
C LYS A 310 -4.51 7.95 -10.37
N ALA A 311 -4.28 8.72 -9.30
CA ALA A 311 -5.14 8.73 -8.12
C ALA A 311 -6.54 9.27 -8.43
N SER A 312 -7.56 8.62 -7.90
CA SER A 312 -8.96 9.02 -8.04
C SER A 312 -9.78 8.61 -6.83
N ILE A 313 -9.56 9.31 -5.71
CA ILE A 313 -10.31 9.10 -4.46
C ILE A 313 -11.80 9.39 -4.70
N THR A 314 -12.12 10.36 -5.54
CA THR A 314 -13.49 10.68 -5.95
C THR A 314 -14.16 9.47 -6.62
N THR A 315 -13.45 8.77 -7.51
CA THR A 315 -13.99 7.57 -8.17
C THR A 315 -14.25 6.46 -7.15
N GLN A 316 -13.31 6.19 -6.24
CA GLN A 316 -13.50 5.21 -5.17
C GLN A 316 -14.71 5.57 -4.30
N THR A 317 -14.81 6.82 -3.85
CA THR A 317 -15.90 7.33 -3.01
C THR A 317 -17.24 7.18 -3.71
N LYS A 318 -17.31 7.60 -4.97
CA LYS A 318 -18.53 7.50 -5.78
C LYS A 318 -18.98 6.06 -5.96
N SER A 319 -18.06 5.16 -6.28
CA SER A 319 -18.40 3.74 -6.48
C SER A 319 -18.96 3.11 -5.21
N ILE A 320 -18.37 3.38 -4.05
CA ILE A 320 -18.87 2.88 -2.76
C ILE A 320 -20.29 3.42 -2.49
N TYR A 321 -20.50 4.72 -2.71
CA TYR A 321 -21.79 5.35 -2.50
C TYR A 321 -22.88 4.77 -3.41
N ASP A 322 -22.57 4.58 -4.70
CA ASP A 322 -23.49 4.02 -5.69
C ASP A 322 -23.88 2.58 -5.33
N TYR A 323 -22.94 1.77 -4.86
CA TYR A 323 -23.23 0.40 -4.38
C TYR A 323 -24.06 0.39 -3.11
N LEU A 324 -23.82 1.30 -2.17
CA LEU A 324 -24.69 1.45 -1.00
C LEU A 324 -26.12 1.81 -1.42
N GLN A 325 -26.29 2.76 -2.34
CA GLN A 325 -27.61 3.13 -2.87
C GLN A 325 -28.28 1.97 -3.62
N ALA A 326 -27.50 1.15 -4.34
CA ALA A 326 -28.04 0.02 -5.09
C ALA A 326 -28.56 -1.10 -4.17
N THR A 327 -27.98 -1.27 -2.99
CA THR A 327 -28.33 -2.35 -2.05
C THR A 327 -29.36 -1.93 -1.00
N ILE A 328 -29.50 -0.65 -0.68
CA ILE A 328 -30.30 -0.17 0.46
C ILE A 328 -31.62 0.43 -0.03
N ASN A 329 -32.74 0.00 0.57
CA ASN A 329 -34.05 0.62 0.46
C ASN A 329 -34.90 0.29 1.71
N GLU A 330 -36.17 0.70 1.73
CA GLU A 330 -37.06 0.45 2.87
C GLU A 330 -37.35 -1.05 3.13
N LYS A 331 -37.22 -1.90 2.08
CA LYS A 331 -37.47 -3.35 2.17
C LYS A 331 -36.20 -4.13 2.46
N ASN A 332 -35.08 -3.66 1.94
CA ASN A 332 -33.77 -4.25 2.10
C ASN A 332 -32.85 -3.28 2.83
N ALA A 333 -32.53 -3.55 4.10
CA ALA A 333 -31.55 -2.78 4.84
C ALA A 333 -30.13 -2.91 4.25
N GLY A 334 -29.85 -4.00 3.56
CA GLY A 334 -28.69 -4.23 2.71
C GLY A 334 -27.36 -3.79 3.26
N GLY A 335 -26.60 -3.15 2.41
CA GLY A 335 -25.27 -2.61 2.69
C GLY A 335 -24.16 -3.39 2.04
N LEU A 336 -22.94 -3.13 2.46
CA LEU A 336 -21.74 -3.79 1.94
C LEU A 336 -20.67 -4.03 3.00
N ILE A 337 -19.74 -4.97 2.70
CA ILE A 337 -18.46 -5.13 3.37
C ILE A 337 -17.37 -4.77 2.36
N TYR A 338 -16.62 -3.72 2.67
CA TYR A 338 -15.49 -3.29 1.87
C TYR A 338 -14.28 -4.18 2.17
N ASP A 339 -13.73 -4.84 1.15
CA ASP A 339 -12.70 -5.85 1.31
C ASP A 339 -11.29 -5.23 1.44
N ASP A 340 -10.39 -5.87 2.21
CA ASP A 340 -9.03 -5.42 2.52
C ASP A 340 -8.93 -3.94 2.96
N ALA A 341 -9.95 -3.46 3.67
CA ALA A 341 -10.10 -2.07 4.07
C ALA A 341 -8.95 -1.55 4.96
N ASP A 342 -8.32 -2.45 5.71
CA ASP A 342 -7.25 -2.17 6.67
C ASP A 342 -5.84 -2.23 6.06
N PHE A 343 -5.68 -2.68 4.82
CA PHE A 343 -4.38 -2.97 4.25
C PHE A 343 -3.62 -1.70 3.88
N VAL A 344 -2.70 -1.28 4.76
CA VAL A 344 -1.90 -0.06 4.59
C VAL A 344 -1.06 -0.12 3.31
N GLY A 345 -1.32 0.80 2.39
CA GLY A 345 -0.61 0.94 1.13
C GLY A 345 -1.13 0.09 -0.03
N ALA A 346 -2.22 -0.67 0.15
CA ALA A 346 -2.89 -1.29 -0.98
C ALA A 346 -3.63 -0.22 -1.82
N TRP A 347 -3.61 -0.40 -3.12
CA TRP A 347 -4.18 0.54 -4.10
C TRP A 347 -5.72 0.64 -4.07
N ASP A 348 -6.36 -0.20 -3.28
CA ASP A 348 -7.80 -0.28 -3.09
C ASP A 348 -8.24 -0.16 -1.62
N SER A 349 -7.30 0.05 -0.69
CA SER A 349 -7.55 0.23 0.75
C SER A 349 -8.13 1.61 1.09
N PHE A 350 -8.50 1.81 2.36
CA PHE A 350 -8.84 3.12 2.94
C PHE A 350 -7.64 3.84 3.57
N PHE A 351 -6.47 3.24 3.53
CA PHE A 351 -5.26 3.79 4.13
C PHE A 351 -4.11 3.77 3.13
N ASP A 352 -3.50 4.92 2.91
CA ASP A 352 -2.36 5.08 2.02
C ASP A 352 -1.11 4.33 2.52
N GLU A 353 -0.03 4.42 1.79
CA GLU A 353 1.26 3.78 2.12
C GLU A 353 1.86 4.23 3.46
N ASN A 354 1.48 5.42 3.95
CA ASN A 354 1.87 5.98 5.24
C ASN A 354 0.89 5.62 6.37
N GLY A 355 -0.15 4.86 6.06
CA GLY A 355 -1.22 4.51 6.97
C GLY A 355 -2.23 5.65 7.23
N GLN A 356 -2.19 6.72 6.43
CA GLN A 356 -3.11 7.83 6.57
C GLN A 356 -4.45 7.51 5.90
N ALA A 357 -5.54 7.80 6.61
CA ALA A 357 -6.89 7.58 6.11
C ALA A 357 -7.19 8.46 4.90
N MET A 358 -7.80 7.86 3.87
CA MET A 358 -8.30 8.57 2.69
C MET A 358 -9.75 9.01 2.89
N SER A 359 -10.12 10.16 2.29
CA SER A 359 -11.46 10.75 2.48
C SER A 359 -12.60 9.86 2.02
N SER A 360 -12.35 8.88 1.15
CA SER A 360 -13.33 7.86 0.76
C SER A 360 -13.89 7.05 1.94
N LEU A 361 -13.13 6.88 3.03
CA LEU A 361 -13.61 6.22 4.23
C LEU A 361 -14.81 6.97 4.87
N ALA A 362 -14.85 8.30 4.76
CA ALA A 362 -15.93 9.09 5.33
C ALA A 362 -17.29 8.86 4.66
N ILE A 363 -17.32 8.23 3.48
CA ILE A 363 -18.58 8.03 2.74
C ILE A 363 -19.62 7.26 3.54
N PHE A 364 -19.19 6.38 4.43
CA PHE A 364 -20.12 5.63 5.30
C PHE A 364 -20.82 6.55 6.32
N ALA A 365 -20.16 7.58 6.82
CA ALA A 365 -20.78 8.59 7.67
C ALA A 365 -21.76 9.46 6.87
N TYR A 366 -21.34 9.94 5.70
CA TYR A 366 -22.19 10.76 4.83
C TYR A 366 -23.45 10.00 4.37
N ALA A 367 -23.33 8.74 4.01
CA ALA A 367 -24.46 7.88 3.68
C ALA A 367 -25.50 7.80 4.81
N GLN A 368 -25.07 7.92 6.07
CA GLN A 368 -25.95 7.98 7.25
C GLN A 368 -26.49 9.38 7.53
N GLY A 369 -26.03 10.40 6.81
CA GLY A 369 -26.39 11.80 7.02
C GLY A 369 -25.53 12.51 8.06
N ASN A 370 -24.42 11.92 8.49
CA ASN A 370 -23.43 12.52 9.37
C ASN A 370 -22.33 13.19 8.53
N GLN A 371 -21.81 14.31 8.99
CA GLN A 371 -20.68 14.97 8.38
C GLN A 371 -19.41 14.65 9.14
N VAL A 372 -18.33 14.41 8.43
CA VAL A 372 -16.98 14.19 8.97
C VAL A 372 -16.06 15.25 8.37
N ASP A 373 -15.25 15.87 9.20
CA ASP A 373 -14.24 16.82 8.74
C ASP A 373 -13.10 16.07 8.04
N VAL A 374 -13.15 16.07 6.72
CA VAL A 374 -12.09 15.55 5.84
C VAL A 374 -11.25 16.68 5.23
N SER A 375 -11.51 17.94 5.61
CA SER A 375 -10.93 19.14 5.01
C SER A 375 -9.41 19.25 5.15
N THR A 376 -8.83 18.42 5.99
CA THR A 376 -7.38 18.36 6.22
C THR A 376 -6.71 17.22 5.48
N TYR A 377 -7.46 16.36 4.82
CA TYR A 377 -6.88 15.40 3.89
C TYR A 377 -6.39 16.14 2.65
N LYS A 378 -5.08 16.17 2.47
CA LYS A 378 -4.46 16.53 1.20
C LYS A 378 -4.03 15.23 0.55
N ASP A 379 -4.40 15.05 -0.72
CA ASP A 379 -3.90 13.94 -1.51
C ASP A 379 -2.38 13.94 -1.42
N PRO A 380 -1.73 12.88 -0.91
CA PRO A 380 -0.27 12.83 -0.82
C PRO A 380 0.40 12.97 -2.20
N TRP A 381 -0.37 12.89 -3.28
CA TRP A 381 0.09 13.03 -4.66
C TRP A 381 -0.15 14.42 -5.27
N GLU A 382 -0.83 15.36 -4.58
CA GLU A 382 -0.87 16.76 -4.99
C GLU A 382 0.49 17.45 -4.77
N TYR A 383 1.45 17.13 -5.61
CA TYR A 383 2.64 17.95 -5.77
C TYR A 383 2.27 19.25 -6.49
N GLY A 384 2.25 20.37 -5.78
CA GLY A 384 2.17 21.72 -6.34
C GLY A 384 1.00 22.60 -5.93
N GLY A 385 0.11 22.13 -5.06
CA GLY A 385 -0.91 22.97 -4.42
C GLY A 385 -0.31 23.84 -3.30
N ASP A 386 -0.91 24.99 -3.03
CA ASP A 386 -0.64 25.78 -1.81
C ASP A 386 -0.74 24.87 -0.58
N THR A 387 0.39 24.54 0.01
CA THR A 387 0.46 23.58 1.12
C THR A 387 -0.26 24.06 2.38
N GLY A 388 -0.88 25.24 2.37
CA GLY A 388 -1.50 25.84 3.55
C GLY A 388 -0.51 26.07 4.69
N LEU A 389 0.80 26.01 4.41
CA LEU A 389 1.88 26.18 5.38
C LEU A 389 1.95 27.60 5.97
N LYS A 390 1.22 28.56 5.39
CA LYS A 390 1.18 29.96 5.88
C LYS A 390 0.73 30.08 7.34
N ASN A 391 0.11 29.04 7.92
CA ASN A 391 -0.39 29.03 9.28
C ASN A 391 0.16 27.87 10.13
N LEU A 392 1.16 27.13 9.66
CA LEU A 392 1.79 26.09 10.46
C LEU A 392 2.79 26.74 11.44
N THR A 393 2.41 26.86 12.70
CA THR A 393 3.34 27.13 13.80
C THR A 393 3.98 25.78 14.19
N ALA A 394 5.15 25.48 13.64
CA ALA A 394 5.95 24.38 14.16
C ALA A 394 6.59 24.82 15.48
N SER A 395 6.16 24.22 16.59
CA SER A 395 6.81 24.42 17.90
C SER A 395 7.92 23.39 18.06
N VAL A 396 9.15 23.78 17.73
CA VAL A 396 10.33 22.95 17.93
C VAL A 396 11.14 23.49 19.09
N LYS A 397 11.46 22.62 20.05
CA LYS A 397 12.35 23.02 21.17
C LYS A 397 13.75 23.25 20.63
N LYS A 398 14.40 24.35 21.06
CA LYS A 398 15.79 24.64 20.73
C LYS A 398 16.68 23.47 21.18
N LEU A 399 17.53 23.00 20.28
CA LEU A 399 18.54 22.01 20.62
C LEU A 399 19.62 22.66 21.48
N ASN A 400 19.87 22.08 22.66
CA ASN A 400 20.95 22.52 23.52
C ASN A 400 22.28 22.21 22.83
N ASN A 401 23.28 23.08 23.02
CA ASN A 401 24.63 22.94 22.49
C ASN A 401 24.77 23.06 20.96
N MET A 402 23.74 23.46 20.23
CA MET A 402 23.89 23.85 18.83
C MET A 402 24.58 25.19 18.74
N SER A 403 25.70 25.26 18.01
CA SER A 403 26.48 26.49 17.75
C SER A 403 26.43 26.88 16.28
N GLN A 404 27.00 28.01 15.93
CA GLN A 404 27.15 28.43 14.53
C GLN A 404 28.05 27.44 13.73
N SER A 405 29.00 26.78 14.40
CA SER A 405 29.87 25.79 13.80
C SER A 405 29.25 24.41 13.69
N SER A 406 28.08 24.16 14.30
CA SER A 406 27.35 22.91 14.12
C SER A 406 26.95 22.74 12.65
N ILE A 407 27.25 21.58 12.07
CA ILE A 407 26.94 21.30 10.66
C ILE A 407 25.41 21.11 10.52
N ARG A 408 24.83 21.89 9.63
CA ARG A 408 23.44 21.79 9.18
C ARG A 408 23.49 21.73 7.66
N GLY A 409 23.68 20.52 7.13
CA GLY A 409 24.00 20.33 5.72
C GLY A 409 22.90 19.67 4.92
N MET A 410 22.90 19.95 3.62
CA MET A 410 22.02 19.31 2.65
C MET A 410 22.84 18.85 1.44
N ASP A 411 22.57 17.64 0.93
CA ASP A 411 23.05 17.22 -0.39
C ASP A 411 22.09 17.76 -1.46
N ILE A 412 22.63 18.59 -2.34
CA ILE A 412 21.86 19.17 -3.46
C ILE A 412 22.53 18.91 -4.81
N SER A 413 23.26 17.79 -4.93
CA SER A 413 24.02 17.44 -6.13
C SER A 413 23.19 17.47 -7.42
N SER A 414 21.90 17.21 -7.35
CA SER A 414 20.99 17.27 -8.51
C SER A 414 20.53 18.68 -8.89
N TYR A 415 20.89 19.71 -8.11
CA TYR A 415 20.37 21.08 -8.28
C TYR A 415 20.61 21.65 -9.68
N THR A 416 21.84 21.51 -10.20
CA THR A 416 22.19 22.01 -11.55
C THR A 416 21.34 21.35 -12.63
N ALA A 417 21.11 20.04 -12.54
CA ALA A 417 20.28 19.32 -13.50
C ALA A 417 18.80 19.72 -13.39
N LEU A 418 18.27 19.88 -12.19
CA LEU A 418 16.90 20.33 -11.94
C LEU A 418 16.69 21.77 -12.46
N LYS A 419 17.64 22.68 -12.23
CA LYS A 419 17.63 24.04 -12.73
C LYS A 419 17.61 24.07 -14.26
N LYS A 420 18.44 23.25 -14.92
CA LYS A 420 18.45 23.09 -16.40
C LYS A 420 17.13 22.52 -16.93
N ALA A 421 16.45 21.70 -16.15
CA ALA A 421 15.12 21.17 -16.48
C ALA A 421 13.98 22.17 -16.22
N GLY A 422 14.28 23.39 -15.75
CA GLY A 422 13.30 24.44 -15.52
C GLY A 422 12.58 24.39 -14.17
N VAL A 423 13.07 23.58 -13.22
CA VAL A 423 12.51 23.54 -11.86
C VAL A 423 12.76 24.88 -11.18
N LYS A 424 11.71 25.41 -10.56
CA LYS A 424 11.72 26.69 -9.85
C LYS A 424 11.56 26.44 -8.36
N TYR A 425 12.19 27.29 -7.55
CA TYR A 425 12.12 27.23 -6.09
C TYR A 425 11.49 28.53 -5.57
N TYR A 426 10.78 28.43 -4.46
CA TYR A 426 10.03 29.51 -3.86
C TYR A 426 10.35 29.60 -2.38
N ASP A 427 10.38 30.81 -1.83
CA ASP A 427 10.43 31.02 -0.40
C ASP A 427 9.05 30.81 0.26
N PHE A 428 8.97 30.95 1.58
CA PHE A 428 7.70 30.74 2.33
C PHE A 428 6.61 31.78 1.99
N ASP A 429 6.98 32.90 1.36
CA ASP A 429 6.03 33.91 0.90
C ASP A 429 5.54 33.63 -0.53
N GLY A 430 6.01 32.54 -1.15
CA GLY A 430 5.67 32.14 -2.51
C GLY A 430 6.40 32.94 -3.57
N LYS A 431 7.49 33.65 -3.21
CA LYS A 431 8.32 34.38 -4.14
C LYS A 431 9.39 33.47 -4.74
N GLU A 432 9.49 33.47 -6.08
CA GLU A 432 10.53 32.69 -6.77
C GLU A 432 11.93 33.19 -6.36
N THR A 433 12.77 32.23 -5.95
CA THR A 433 14.14 32.50 -5.50
C THR A 433 15.05 31.29 -5.75
N SER A 434 16.35 31.39 -5.42
CA SER A 434 17.23 30.24 -5.54
C SER A 434 17.05 29.25 -4.39
N LEU A 435 17.29 27.95 -4.66
CA LEU A 435 17.29 26.93 -3.63
C LEU A 435 18.29 27.26 -2.52
N LEU A 436 19.48 27.69 -2.87
CA LEU A 436 20.56 28.00 -1.91
C LEU A 436 20.17 29.16 -0.99
N LYS A 437 19.48 30.17 -1.51
CA LYS A 437 18.94 31.23 -0.67
C LYS A 437 17.93 30.71 0.34
N VAL A 438 16.99 29.87 -0.10
CA VAL A 438 15.99 29.28 0.79
C VAL A 438 16.68 28.45 1.89
N LEU A 439 17.65 27.62 1.52
CA LEU A 439 18.38 26.79 2.47
C LEU A 439 19.17 27.65 3.49
N HIS A 440 19.91 28.67 3.01
CA HIS A 440 20.66 29.59 3.86
C HIS A 440 19.74 30.31 4.85
N ASP A 441 18.65 30.91 4.38
CA ASP A 441 17.70 31.65 5.21
C ASP A 441 17.02 30.76 6.29
N ASN A 442 17.02 29.45 6.07
CA ASN A 442 16.51 28.46 7.01
C ASN A 442 17.63 27.74 7.81
N GLY A 443 18.82 28.33 7.85
CA GLY A 443 19.91 27.93 8.73
C GLY A 443 20.80 26.81 8.24
N VAL A 444 20.68 26.41 6.97
CA VAL A 444 21.63 25.48 6.34
C VAL A 444 22.96 26.20 6.12
N ASN A 445 24.07 25.61 6.56
CA ASN A 445 25.41 26.20 6.48
C ASN A 445 26.43 25.31 5.74
N TYR A 446 26.01 24.12 5.30
CA TYR A 446 26.82 23.20 4.52
C TYR A 446 26.05 22.65 3.34
N ILE A 447 26.74 22.58 2.20
CA ILE A 447 26.23 21.95 0.98
C ILE A 447 27.13 20.78 0.62
N ARG A 448 26.59 19.56 0.54
CA ARG A 448 27.28 18.39 0.00
C ARG A 448 27.07 18.32 -1.50
N ILE A 449 28.17 18.09 -2.22
CA ILE A 449 28.21 17.95 -3.68
C ILE A 449 28.94 16.66 -4.02
N ARG A 450 28.28 15.74 -4.69
CA ARG A 450 28.93 14.55 -5.26
C ARG A 450 29.75 14.95 -6.48
N ILE A 451 30.93 14.35 -6.62
CA ILE A 451 31.85 14.59 -7.73
C ILE A 451 32.14 13.26 -8.42
N TRP A 452 31.60 13.13 -9.62
CA TRP A 452 31.88 12.03 -10.54
C TRP A 452 32.93 12.48 -11.55
N ASN A 453 33.66 11.51 -12.16
CA ASN A 453 34.73 11.83 -13.09
C ASN A 453 34.16 12.26 -14.46
N ASP A 454 33.41 11.37 -15.13
CA ASP A 454 32.73 11.66 -16.40
C ASP A 454 31.40 10.91 -16.48
N PRO A 455 30.28 11.51 -16.02
CA PRO A 455 28.98 10.87 -15.94
C PRO A 455 28.26 10.78 -17.30
N THR A 456 28.99 10.48 -18.37
CA THR A 456 28.43 10.34 -19.72
C THR A 456 28.76 8.99 -20.36
N ASN A 457 27.89 8.54 -21.28
CA ASN A 457 28.16 7.37 -22.10
C ASN A 457 29.04 7.74 -23.32
N GLU A 458 29.39 6.76 -24.16
CA GLU A 458 30.21 6.95 -25.36
C GLU A 458 29.61 7.94 -26.37
N LYS A 459 28.31 8.22 -26.31
CA LYS A 459 27.61 9.21 -27.15
C LYS A 459 27.56 10.60 -26.53
N GLY A 460 28.13 10.79 -25.35
CA GLY A 460 28.06 12.04 -24.59
C GLY A 460 26.71 12.27 -23.89
N GLU A 461 25.85 11.26 -23.81
CA GLU A 461 24.60 11.35 -23.08
C GLU A 461 24.85 11.07 -21.60
N THR A 462 24.22 11.85 -20.71
CA THR A 462 24.40 11.70 -19.26
C THR A 462 23.75 10.43 -18.73
N TYR A 463 24.37 9.80 -17.73
CA TYR A 463 23.79 8.66 -17.00
C TYR A 463 22.59 9.05 -16.10
N GLY A 464 22.28 10.34 -15.98
CA GLY A 464 21.26 10.83 -15.06
C GLY A 464 21.79 11.13 -13.65
N GLY A 465 20.94 11.07 -12.65
CA GLY A 465 21.33 11.26 -11.24
C GLY A 465 21.91 12.64 -10.89
N GLY A 466 21.71 13.64 -11.74
CA GLY A 466 22.21 15.02 -11.59
C GLY A 466 23.43 15.32 -12.45
N ALA A 467 23.99 14.36 -13.17
CA ALA A 467 25.19 14.56 -14.00
C ALA A 467 26.34 15.27 -13.22
N ASN A 468 26.66 14.74 -12.06
CA ASN A 468 27.48 15.39 -11.01
C ASN A 468 28.99 15.42 -11.35
N ASP A 469 29.33 15.96 -12.51
CA ASP A 469 30.73 16.24 -12.85
C ASP A 469 31.28 17.48 -12.12
N VAL A 470 32.56 17.76 -12.30
CA VAL A 470 33.20 18.93 -11.72
C VAL A 470 32.52 20.22 -12.18
N ALA A 471 32.07 20.30 -13.43
CA ALA A 471 31.45 21.51 -13.98
C ALA A 471 30.10 21.79 -13.32
N ALA A 472 29.25 20.76 -13.15
CA ALA A 472 27.97 20.88 -12.45
C ALA A 472 28.19 21.28 -10.97
N GLY A 473 29.21 20.72 -10.31
CA GLY A 473 29.58 21.09 -8.94
C GLY A 473 30.04 22.54 -8.81
N LEU A 474 30.82 23.06 -9.76
CA LEU A 474 31.29 24.43 -9.77
C LEU A 474 30.14 25.46 -9.92
N GLU A 475 29.07 25.13 -10.66
CA GLU A 475 27.87 25.98 -10.74
C GLU A 475 27.22 26.14 -9.35
N ILE A 476 27.08 25.03 -8.61
CA ILE A 476 26.53 25.05 -7.25
C ILE A 476 27.47 25.83 -6.29
N ALA A 477 28.78 25.60 -6.39
CA ALA A 477 29.78 26.23 -5.54
C ALA A 477 29.79 27.75 -5.67
N LYS A 478 29.70 28.29 -6.90
CA LYS A 478 29.61 29.73 -7.15
C LYS A 478 28.39 30.38 -6.51
N GLU A 479 27.29 29.66 -6.50
CA GLU A 479 26.05 30.17 -5.88
C GLU A 479 26.11 30.01 -4.34
N ALA A 480 26.66 28.92 -3.81
CA ALA A 480 26.85 28.71 -2.38
C ALA A 480 27.77 29.77 -1.74
N ALA A 481 28.83 30.18 -2.46
CA ALA A 481 29.75 31.20 -2.01
C ALA A 481 29.08 32.59 -1.81
N GLN A 482 27.97 32.89 -2.49
CA GLN A 482 27.19 34.11 -2.29
C GLN A 482 26.49 34.19 -0.93
N TYR A 483 26.34 33.05 -0.28
CA TYR A 483 25.65 32.91 1.02
C TYR A 483 26.58 32.42 2.13
N ASP A 484 27.90 32.48 1.96
CA ASP A 484 28.90 32.03 2.93
C ASP A 484 28.70 30.58 3.41
N MET A 485 28.14 29.73 2.52
CA MET A 485 27.89 28.31 2.84
C MET A 485 29.16 27.49 2.56
N LYS A 486 29.49 26.61 3.50
CA LYS A 486 30.61 25.68 3.34
C LYS A 486 30.25 24.50 2.45
N LEU A 487 31.25 23.95 1.77
CA LEU A 487 31.09 22.77 0.95
C LEU A 487 31.67 21.51 1.58
N LEU A 488 30.99 20.41 1.40
CA LEU A 488 31.52 19.05 1.50
C LEU A 488 31.59 18.49 0.08
N LEU A 489 32.80 18.28 -0.44
CA LEU A 489 33.03 17.65 -1.73
C LEU A 489 33.14 16.13 -1.52
N ASP A 490 32.22 15.39 -2.11
CA ASP A 490 32.16 13.92 -2.03
C ASP A 490 32.67 13.29 -3.32
N PHE A 491 33.90 12.83 -3.31
CA PHE A 491 34.55 12.21 -4.46
C PHE A 491 34.17 10.74 -4.57
N HIS A 492 33.43 10.38 -5.61
CA HIS A 492 33.12 8.97 -5.86
C HIS A 492 34.28 8.21 -6.52
N TYR A 493 35.19 8.88 -7.18
CA TYR A 493 36.26 8.29 -8.00
C TYR A 493 35.73 7.27 -9.01
N SER A 494 34.59 7.54 -9.56
CA SER A 494 33.85 6.76 -10.54
C SER A 494 33.14 7.70 -11.50
N ASP A 495 32.68 7.19 -12.65
CA ASP A 495 31.91 7.98 -13.61
C ASP A 495 30.43 8.11 -13.23
N PHE A 496 29.97 7.31 -12.27
CA PHE A 496 28.61 7.29 -11.76
C PHE A 496 28.59 6.92 -10.29
N TRP A 497 27.48 6.46 -9.77
CA TRP A 497 27.36 6.04 -8.37
C TRP A 497 28.43 5.03 -7.97
N ALA A 498 29.14 5.33 -6.90
CA ALA A 498 29.93 4.37 -6.15
C ALA A 498 29.16 3.99 -4.89
N ASP A 499 28.98 2.70 -4.66
CA ASP A 499 28.26 2.13 -3.53
C ASP A 499 29.00 0.89 -2.99
N PRO A 500 28.59 0.29 -1.85
CA PRO A 500 29.30 -0.84 -1.27
C PRO A 500 29.45 -2.07 -2.18
N ALA A 501 28.63 -2.19 -3.21
CA ALA A 501 28.69 -3.29 -4.18
C ALA A 501 29.28 -2.87 -5.53
N LEU A 502 29.49 -1.57 -5.77
CA LEU A 502 29.90 -1.03 -7.06
C LEU A 502 30.90 0.12 -6.90
N GLN A 503 32.18 -0.16 -7.00
CA GLN A 503 33.28 0.80 -6.86
C GLN A 503 34.14 0.85 -8.13
N LYS A 504 33.51 1.23 -9.26
CA LYS A 504 34.16 1.14 -10.58
C LYS A 504 35.17 2.23 -10.83
N ILE A 505 36.31 1.82 -11.43
CA ILE A 505 37.31 2.74 -11.97
C ILE A 505 36.68 3.63 -13.07
N PRO A 506 36.93 4.95 -13.09
CA PRO A 506 36.52 5.82 -14.17
C PRO A 506 37.10 5.39 -15.53
N LYS A 507 36.35 5.58 -16.62
CA LYS A 507 36.79 5.30 -18.00
C LYS A 507 38.17 5.90 -18.30
N ALA A 508 38.41 7.13 -17.82
CA ALA A 508 39.68 7.85 -18.02
C ALA A 508 40.88 7.12 -17.42
N TRP A 509 40.70 6.28 -16.40
CA TRP A 509 41.75 5.59 -15.67
C TRP A 509 41.85 4.10 -15.97
N GLU A 510 40.94 3.55 -16.77
CA GLU A 510 40.86 2.12 -17.07
C GLU A 510 42.16 1.52 -17.60
N LYS A 511 42.93 2.31 -18.37
CA LYS A 511 44.24 1.92 -18.90
C LYS A 511 45.29 1.68 -17.81
N ASP A 512 45.11 2.28 -16.64
CA ASP A 512 46.07 2.25 -15.52
C ASP A 512 45.61 1.26 -14.41
N LYS A 513 44.53 0.51 -14.60
CA LYS A 513 43.89 -0.33 -13.59
C LYS A 513 44.80 -1.37 -12.92
N ASN A 514 45.86 -1.81 -13.61
CA ASN A 514 46.82 -2.78 -13.10
C ASN A 514 48.11 -2.12 -12.55
N ASP A 515 48.18 -0.78 -12.51
CA ASP A 515 49.34 -0.02 -12.04
C ASP A 515 48.91 0.84 -10.83
N THR A 516 49.19 0.32 -9.64
CA THR A 516 48.79 0.96 -8.39
C THR A 516 49.37 2.36 -8.22
N GLU A 517 50.62 2.59 -8.65
CA GLU A 517 51.24 3.92 -8.51
C GLU A 517 50.60 4.94 -9.45
N LYS A 518 50.30 4.55 -10.68
CA LYS A 518 49.53 5.43 -11.57
C LYS A 518 48.12 5.68 -11.08
N MET A 519 47.47 4.68 -10.51
CA MET A 519 46.15 4.86 -9.95
C MET A 519 46.15 5.84 -8.76
N LYS A 520 47.13 5.71 -7.86
CA LYS A 520 47.36 6.69 -6.78
C LYS A 520 47.56 8.10 -7.33
N GLN A 521 48.35 8.24 -8.39
CA GLN A 521 48.60 9.53 -9.04
C GLN A 521 47.33 10.09 -9.68
N ASN A 522 46.51 9.27 -10.37
CA ASN A 522 45.24 9.69 -10.95
C ASN A 522 44.28 10.23 -9.88
N VAL A 523 44.13 9.53 -8.75
CA VAL A 523 43.29 9.98 -7.61
C VAL A 523 43.82 11.30 -7.05
N TYR A 524 45.14 11.40 -6.83
CA TYR A 524 45.80 12.59 -6.29
C TYR A 524 45.56 13.81 -7.20
N ASP A 525 45.85 13.67 -8.49
CA ASP A 525 45.74 14.78 -9.45
C ASP A 525 44.29 15.21 -9.62
N PHE A 526 43.35 14.26 -9.77
CA PHE A 526 41.95 14.58 -9.89
C PHE A 526 41.40 15.32 -8.65
N THR A 527 41.75 14.86 -7.46
CA THR A 527 41.35 15.49 -6.19
C THR A 527 41.95 16.90 -6.07
N LYS A 528 43.24 17.04 -6.27
CA LYS A 528 43.98 18.30 -6.18
C LYS A 528 43.45 19.33 -7.18
N ASP A 529 43.29 18.93 -8.45
CA ASP A 529 42.84 19.83 -9.50
C ASP A 529 41.39 20.26 -9.31
N THR A 530 40.56 19.33 -8.82
CA THR A 530 39.15 19.66 -8.49
C THR A 530 39.11 20.65 -7.33
N ILE A 531 39.79 20.39 -6.22
CA ILE A 531 39.83 21.31 -5.07
C ILE A 531 40.29 22.71 -5.52
N LYS A 532 41.37 22.77 -6.33
CA LYS A 532 41.87 24.03 -6.85
C LYS A 532 40.79 24.80 -7.67
N LYS A 533 40.08 24.11 -8.56
CA LYS A 533 38.98 24.74 -9.37
C LYS A 533 37.87 25.27 -8.48
N PHE A 534 37.50 24.57 -7.42
CA PHE A 534 36.49 25.04 -6.47
C PHE A 534 36.99 26.27 -5.67
N GLN A 535 38.25 26.27 -5.25
CA GLN A 535 38.85 27.46 -4.61
C GLN A 535 38.92 28.70 -5.55
N GLU A 536 39.22 28.46 -6.82
CA GLU A 536 39.27 29.53 -7.84
C GLU A 536 37.94 30.23 -8.07
N VAL A 537 36.81 29.57 -7.79
CA VAL A 537 35.46 30.16 -7.86
C VAL A 537 34.99 30.73 -6.53
N GLY A 538 35.86 30.80 -5.52
CA GLY A 538 35.55 31.36 -4.20
C GLY A 538 34.83 30.41 -3.23
N ALA A 539 34.83 29.13 -3.50
CA ALA A 539 34.18 28.17 -2.63
C ALA A 539 34.91 27.99 -1.28
N ASP A 540 34.19 28.04 -0.17
CA ASP A 540 34.68 27.66 1.17
C ASP A 540 34.52 26.13 1.35
N ILE A 541 35.59 25.40 1.05
CA ILE A 541 35.63 23.94 1.20
C ILE A 541 35.88 23.61 2.65
N GLY A 542 34.84 23.27 3.40
CA GLY A 542 34.94 22.89 4.80
C GLY A 542 35.31 21.41 5.03
N MET A 543 34.98 20.54 4.10
CA MET A 543 35.26 19.10 4.18
C MET A 543 35.45 18.48 2.79
N VAL A 544 36.24 17.39 2.77
CA VAL A 544 36.37 16.52 1.59
C VAL A 544 36.10 15.09 2.04
N GLN A 545 35.19 14.42 1.36
CA GLN A 545 34.92 13.00 1.50
C GLN A 545 35.71 12.26 0.41
N VAL A 546 36.70 11.45 0.86
CA VAL A 546 37.59 10.67 -0.01
C VAL A 546 36.97 9.29 -0.25
N GLY A 547 36.22 9.18 -1.33
CA GLY A 547 35.41 7.99 -1.68
C GLY A 547 34.02 8.01 -1.06
N ASN A 548 33.05 7.43 -1.78
CA ASN A 548 31.69 7.24 -1.31
C ASN A 548 31.44 5.76 -1.02
N GLU A 549 30.93 5.48 0.20
CA GLU A 549 30.53 4.13 0.63
C GLU A 549 31.60 3.06 0.43
N ILE A 550 32.85 3.40 0.74
CA ILE A 550 34.06 2.58 0.50
C ILE A 550 34.24 1.44 1.52
N THR A 551 33.22 1.04 2.25
CA THR A 551 33.26 0.03 3.31
C THR A 551 33.95 -1.27 2.83
N ASN A 552 33.62 -1.72 1.64
CA ASN A 552 34.11 -2.97 1.06
C ASN A 552 35.35 -2.79 0.17
N GLY A 553 35.70 -1.57 -0.18
CA GLY A 553 36.83 -1.26 -1.08
C GLY A 553 36.58 -0.03 -1.93
N MET A 554 37.48 0.27 -2.87
CA MET A 554 37.32 1.34 -3.87
C MET A 554 38.11 1.01 -5.15
N LEU A 555 37.75 1.65 -6.27
CA LEU A 555 38.48 1.55 -7.54
C LEU A 555 38.64 0.09 -8.03
N ASP A 556 37.56 -0.64 -8.08
CA ASP A 556 37.47 -2.08 -8.41
C ASP A 556 38.24 -3.01 -7.46
N ILE A 557 38.86 -2.48 -6.39
CA ILE A 557 39.48 -3.30 -5.35
C ILE A 557 38.39 -3.66 -4.34
N MET A 558 37.75 -4.81 -4.55
CA MET A 558 36.61 -5.30 -3.79
C MET A 558 36.89 -6.74 -3.31
N PRO A 559 36.25 -7.19 -2.21
CA PRO A 559 36.35 -8.58 -1.79
C PRO A 559 35.73 -9.51 -2.85
N ASP A 560 36.37 -10.64 -3.10
CA ASP A 560 35.75 -11.72 -3.88
C ASP A 560 34.85 -12.57 -2.97
N TYR A 561 33.61 -12.15 -2.85
CA TYR A 561 32.60 -12.85 -2.02
C TYR A 561 32.35 -14.30 -2.47
N SER A 562 32.65 -14.66 -3.73
CA SER A 562 32.52 -16.04 -4.21
C SER A 562 33.56 -16.95 -3.58
N LYS A 563 34.68 -16.39 -3.12
CA LYS A 563 35.76 -17.07 -2.38
C LYS A 563 35.64 -16.93 -0.87
N GLY A 564 34.57 -16.29 -0.37
CA GLY A 564 34.39 -16.05 1.06
C GLY A 564 35.24 -14.90 1.63
N GLU A 565 35.80 -14.06 0.76
CA GLU A 565 36.52 -12.86 1.19
C GLU A 565 35.55 -11.83 1.81
N THR A 566 36.07 -10.96 2.66
CA THR A 566 35.31 -9.90 3.34
C THR A 566 36.05 -8.56 3.18
N TYR A 567 35.37 -7.47 3.58
CA TYR A 567 36.02 -6.14 3.61
C TYR A 567 37.37 -6.12 4.38
N LYS A 568 37.55 -7.02 5.35
CA LYS A 568 38.83 -7.14 6.09
C LYS A 568 39.95 -7.63 5.19
N ASP A 569 39.66 -8.48 4.24
CA ASP A 569 40.63 -8.98 3.28
C ASP A 569 41.06 -7.88 2.31
N THR A 570 40.11 -7.05 1.86
CA THR A 570 40.37 -5.88 1.01
C THR A 570 41.26 -4.87 1.73
N TRP A 571 40.84 -4.37 2.90
CA TRP A 571 41.56 -3.34 3.66
C TRP A 571 42.76 -3.89 4.44
N GLY A 572 42.72 -5.15 4.84
CA GLY A 572 43.84 -5.82 5.51
C GLY A 572 45.06 -6.04 4.59
N ASN A 573 44.78 -6.16 3.30
CA ASN A 573 45.85 -6.30 2.27
C ASN A 573 46.28 -4.95 1.67
N ALA A 574 45.62 -3.85 2.03
CA ALA A 574 46.00 -2.49 1.62
C ALA A 574 47.31 -2.03 2.32
N LYS A 575 48.33 -2.84 2.26
CA LYS A 575 49.70 -2.43 2.63
C LYS A 575 50.42 -1.68 1.52
N ASN A 576 49.70 -1.41 0.45
CA ASN A 576 50.27 -0.73 -0.71
C ASN A 576 49.54 0.56 -1.00
#